data_f210440fa839603b1819fcabcf04f355
#
_entry.id   f210440fa839603b1819fcabcf04f355
#
_cell.length_a   1.000
_cell.length_b   1.000
_cell.length_c   1.000
_cell.angle_alpha   90.00
_cell.angle_beta   90.00
_cell.angle_gamma   90.00
#
_symmetry.space_group_name_H-M   'P 1'
#
loop_
_entity.id
_entity.type
_entity.pdbx_description
1 polymer ?
#
loop_
_entity_poly.entity_id
_entity_poly.type
_entity_poly.pdbx_seq_one_letter_code
_entity_poly.pdbx_strand_id
1 'polypeptide(L)'
;MKIYEFIWPEDRVAHIAQHGVRPAEVEDVCFGRALVQRTKSAGANPVYYVLGQTAAGRYLFCVVIQFPDGKGFPVTARPMTRKEQRRFNQWKNR
;
A
#
# COMPACT_ATOMS: atom_id res chain seq x y z
N MET A 1 -10.17 -5.39 1.34
CA MET A 1 -9.60 -4.81 0.09
C MET A 1 -9.58 -5.88 -0.97
N LYS A 2 -10.15 -5.59 -2.13
CA LYS A 2 -10.23 -6.54 -3.24
C LYS A 2 -9.58 -5.92 -4.48
N ILE A 3 -8.26 -5.87 -4.50
CA ILE A 3 -7.47 -5.40 -5.61
C ILE A 3 -6.72 -6.59 -6.19
N TYR A 4 -6.87 -6.82 -7.49
CA TYR A 4 -6.24 -7.92 -8.20
C TYR A 4 -5.12 -7.46 -9.13
N GLU A 5 -5.11 -6.18 -9.48
CA GLU A 5 -4.16 -5.60 -10.42
C GLU A 5 -4.04 -4.11 -10.12
N PHE A 6 -2.81 -3.56 -10.19
CA PHE A 6 -2.60 -2.12 -10.08
C PHE A 6 -2.43 -1.49 -11.44
N ILE A 7 -2.99 -0.28 -11.60
CA ILE A 7 -2.62 0.59 -12.71
C ILE A 7 -1.42 1.42 -12.28
N TRP A 8 -0.49 1.67 -13.21
CA TRP A 8 0.74 2.38 -12.91
C TRP A 8 0.94 3.57 -13.84
N PRO A 9 0.22 4.69 -13.61
CA PRO A 9 0.49 5.92 -14.36
C PRO A 9 1.92 6.39 -14.12
N GLU A 10 2.54 6.97 -15.13
CA GLU A 10 3.95 7.41 -15.02
C GLU A 10 4.16 8.40 -13.87
N ASP A 11 3.21 9.29 -13.63
CA ASP A 11 3.31 10.25 -12.53
C ASP A 11 3.30 9.57 -11.16
N ARG A 12 2.58 8.45 -11.02
CA ARG A 12 2.56 7.71 -9.75
C ARG A 12 3.85 6.91 -9.55
N VAL A 13 4.38 6.33 -10.62
CA VAL A 13 5.70 5.67 -10.56
C VAL A 13 6.76 6.68 -10.14
N ALA A 14 6.77 7.86 -10.76
CA ALA A 14 7.73 8.91 -10.42
C ALA A 14 7.51 9.42 -8.98
N HIS A 15 6.27 9.52 -8.54
CA HIS A 15 5.94 9.99 -7.19
C HIS A 15 6.51 9.04 -6.12
N ILE A 16 6.26 7.75 -6.22
CA ILE A 16 6.76 6.79 -5.23
C ILE A 16 8.28 6.64 -5.30
N ALA A 17 8.87 6.85 -6.49
CA ALA A 17 10.33 6.82 -6.64
C ALA A 17 11.02 7.90 -5.79
N GLN A 18 10.36 9.03 -5.53
CA GLN A 18 10.88 10.07 -4.65
C GLN A 18 11.06 9.58 -3.21
N HIS A 19 10.31 8.56 -2.82
CA HIS A 19 10.42 7.91 -1.51
C HIS A 19 11.26 6.63 -1.56
N GLY A 20 11.93 6.37 -2.68
CA GLY A 20 12.75 5.19 -2.86
C GLY A 20 11.96 3.89 -3.00
N VAL A 21 10.73 3.97 -3.49
CA VAL A 21 9.84 2.81 -3.63
C VAL A 21 9.57 2.53 -5.11
N ARG A 22 9.54 1.24 -5.47
CA ARG A 22 9.25 0.78 -6.83
C ARG A 22 7.86 0.14 -6.89
N PRO A 23 7.21 0.13 -8.08
CA PRO A 23 5.90 -0.54 -8.26
C PRO A 23 5.86 -1.98 -7.75
N ALA A 24 6.88 -2.78 -8.04
CA ALA A 24 6.94 -4.17 -7.58
C ALA A 24 6.90 -4.27 -6.06
N GLU A 25 7.46 -3.31 -5.35
CA GLU A 25 7.45 -3.30 -3.89
C GLU A 25 6.06 -3.01 -3.32
N VAL A 26 5.30 -2.12 -3.97
CA VAL A 26 3.89 -1.88 -3.58
C VAL A 26 3.07 -3.14 -3.79
N GLU A 27 3.28 -3.83 -4.91
CA GLU A 27 2.57 -5.07 -5.20
C GLU A 27 2.92 -6.17 -4.21
N ASP A 28 4.19 -6.30 -3.83
CA ASP A 28 4.62 -7.24 -2.78
C ASP A 28 3.82 -7.01 -1.49
N VAL A 29 3.71 -5.76 -1.09
CA VAL A 29 3.00 -5.39 0.14
C VAL A 29 1.51 -5.66 0.03
N CYS A 30 0.87 -5.16 -1.03
CA CYS A 30 -0.59 -5.19 -1.16
C CYS A 30 -1.13 -6.59 -1.48
N PHE A 31 -0.34 -7.43 -2.14
CA PHE A 31 -0.73 -8.82 -2.43
C PHE A 31 -0.20 -9.82 -1.41
N GLY A 32 0.60 -9.37 -0.45
CA GLY A 32 1.13 -10.19 0.61
C GLY A 32 0.29 -10.14 1.88
N ARG A 33 0.89 -10.57 2.98
CA ARG A 33 0.25 -10.46 4.30
C ARG A 33 0.40 -9.03 4.79
N ALA A 34 -0.69 -8.28 4.78
CA ALA A 34 -0.66 -6.86 5.10
C ALA A 34 -1.77 -6.48 6.08
N LEU A 35 -1.48 -5.48 6.90
CA LEU A 35 -2.47 -4.84 7.75
C LEU A 35 -3.18 -3.78 6.91
N VAL A 36 -4.45 -4.01 6.62
CA VAL A 36 -5.27 -3.14 5.76
C VAL A 36 -6.26 -2.39 6.61
N GLN A 37 -6.32 -1.08 6.42
CA GLN A 37 -7.25 -0.22 7.13
C GLN A 37 -8.00 0.66 6.13
N ARG A 38 -9.33 0.55 6.11
CA ARG A 38 -10.15 1.43 5.29
C ARG A 38 -10.18 2.82 5.91
N THR A 39 -9.92 3.84 5.10
CA THR A 39 -9.98 5.22 5.56
C THR A 39 -11.39 5.77 5.44
N LYS A 40 -11.66 6.88 6.14
CA LYS A 40 -12.86 7.66 5.91
C LYS A 40 -12.64 8.51 4.67
N SER A 41 -13.16 8.05 3.55
CA SER A 41 -13.08 8.77 2.28
C SER A 41 -14.45 9.32 1.90
N ALA A 42 -14.47 10.54 1.39
CA ALA A 42 -15.70 11.15 0.86
C ALA A 42 -15.97 10.73 -0.58
N GLY A 43 -15.03 10.06 -1.23
CA GLY A 43 -15.16 9.61 -2.62
C GLY A 43 -15.98 8.34 -2.76
N ALA A 44 -16.38 8.04 -3.99
CA ALA A 44 -17.16 6.85 -4.31
C ALA A 44 -16.36 5.56 -4.16
N ASN A 45 -15.04 5.62 -4.31
CA ASN A 45 -14.16 4.44 -4.26
C ASN A 45 -13.45 4.35 -2.91
N PRO A 46 -13.40 3.15 -2.30
CA PRO A 46 -12.70 2.97 -1.04
C PRO A 46 -11.21 3.30 -1.15
N VAL A 47 -10.69 3.94 -0.11
CA VAL A 47 -9.27 4.23 0.03
C VAL A 47 -8.74 3.45 1.23
N TYR A 48 -7.61 2.79 1.04
CA TYR A 48 -7.00 1.94 2.07
C TYR A 48 -5.60 2.40 2.41
N TYR A 49 -5.27 2.31 3.70
CA TYR A 49 -3.91 2.31 4.19
C TYR A 49 -3.45 0.85 4.29
N VAL A 50 -2.30 0.54 3.74
CA VAL A 50 -1.78 -0.82 3.70
C VAL A 50 -0.37 -0.81 4.28
N LEU A 51 -0.19 -1.53 5.38
CA LEU A 51 1.10 -1.70 6.04
C LEU A 51 1.58 -3.12 5.82
N GLY A 52 2.78 -3.28 5.29
CA GLY A 52 3.31 -4.61 5.04
C GLY A 52 4.80 -4.58 4.71
N GLN A 53 5.32 -5.76 4.40
CA GLN A 53 6.73 -5.92 4.03
C GLN A 53 6.85 -6.35 2.58
N THR A 54 7.87 -5.85 1.91
CA THR A 54 8.26 -6.33 0.59
C THR A 54 8.84 -7.74 0.70
N ALA A 55 9.04 -8.40 -0.43
CA ALA A 55 9.70 -9.71 -0.48
C ALA A 55 11.09 -9.66 0.17
N ALA A 56 11.79 -8.53 0.07
CA ALA A 56 13.09 -8.33 0.71
C ALA A 56 13.01 -7.91 2.18
N GLY A 57 11.81 -7.76 2.73
CA GLY A 57 11.60 -7.45 4.14
C GLY A 57 11.50 -5.96 4.47
N ARG A 58 11.47 -5.06 3.47
CA ARG A 58 11.28 -3.62 3.74
C ARG A 58 9.89 -3.35 4.28
N TYR A 59 9.80 -2.52 5.30
CA TYR A 59 8.51 -2.07 5.86
C TYR A 59 8.01 -0.86 5.08
N LEU A 60 6.86 -1.03 4.42
CA LEU A 60 6.25 0.06 3.63
C LEU A 60 4.83 0.37 4.10
N PHE A 61 4.49 1.65 3.99
CA PHE A 61 3.15 2.18 4.14
C PHE A 61 2.67 2.64 2.77
N CYS A 62 1.53 2.10 2.32
CA CYS A 62 0.95 2.42 1.02
C CYS A 62 -0.44 2.99 1.19
N VAL A 63 -0.82 3.93 0.32
CA VAL A 63 -2.19 4.43 0.21
C VAL A 63 -2.70 4.07 -1.17
N VAL A 64 -3.80 3.33 -1.23
CA VAL A 64 -4.33 2.82 -2.50
C VAL A 64 -5.83 3.02 -2.58
N ILE A 65 -6.33 3.24 -3.79
CA ILE A 65 -7.76 3.33 -4.07
C ILE A 65 -8.18 2.04 -4.76
N GLN A 66 -9.30 1.47 -4.34
CA GLN A 66 -9.89 0.29 -4.98
C GLN A 66 -11.00 0.73 -5.93
N PHE A 67 -10.90 0.33 -7.19
CA PHE A 67 -11.96 0.55 -8.17
C PHE A 67 -12.90 -0.66 -8.24
N PRO A 68 -14.16 -0.46 -8.73
CA PRO A 68 -15.15 -1.55 -8.76
C PRO A 68 -14.74 -2.76 -9.59
N ASP A 69 -13.88 -2.59 -10.60
CA ASP A 69 -13.40 -3.68 -11.46
C ASP A 69 -12.23 -4.48 -10.85
N GLY A 70 -11.85 -4.17 -9.62
CA GLY A 70 -10.74 -4.85 -8.96
C GLY A 70 -9.37 -4.26 -9.24
N LYS A 71 -9.31 -3.16 -9.98
CA LYS A 71 -8.04 -2.44 -10.19
C LYS A 71 -7.75 -1.52 -9.03
N GLY A 72 -6.48 -1.37 -8.70
CA GLY A 72 -6.00 -0.46 -7.67
C GLY A 72 -5.25 0.72 -8.25
N PHE A 73 -5.44 1.90 -7.64
CA PHE A 73 -4.70 3.10 -7.99
C PHE A 73 -3.74 3.40 -6.83
N PRO A 74 -2.42 3.41 -7.09
CA PRO A 74 -1.44 3.72 -6.04
C PRO A 74 -1.35 5.22 -5.83
N VAL A 75 -1.89 5.72 -4.72
CA VAL A 75 -1.82 7.15 -4.40
C VAL A 75 -0.41 7.52 -3.99
N THR A 76 0.15 6.79 -3.03
CA THR A 76 1.52 6.97 -2.57
C THR A 76 2.02 5.72 -1.85
N ALA A 77 3.34 5.65 -1.68
CA ALA A 77 4.00 4.63 -0.88
C ALA A 77 5.31 5.20 -0.34
N ARG A 78 5.62 4.85 0.89
CA ARG A 78 6.84 5.29 1.58
C ARG A 78 7.27 4.28 2.63
N PRO A 79 8.51 4.34 3.12
CA PRO A 79 8.89 3.53 4.28
C PRO A 79 8.03 3.86 5.50
N MET A 80 7.76 2.85 6.33
CA MET A 80 7.04 3.04 7.59
C MET A 80 7.85 3.87 8.57
N THR A 81 7.16 4.64 9.41
CA THR A 81 7.74 5.19 10.63
C THR A 81 7.95 4.08 11.65
N ARG A 82 8.71 4.35 12.71
CA ARG A 82 8.91 3.38 13.80
C ARG A 82 7.59 3.00 14.46
N LYS A 83 6.71 3.96 14.64
CA LYS A 83 5.38 3.73 15.23
C LYS A 83 4.56 2.78 14.35
N GLU A 84 4.61 2.98 13.05
CA GLU A 84 3.93 2.12 12.09
C GLU A 84 4.52 0.70 12.09
N GLN A 85 5.84 0.58 12.16
CA GLN A 85 6.49 -0.73 12.26
C GLN A 85 6.05 -1.49 13.50
N ARG A 86 6.00 -0.82 14.65
CA ARG A 86 5.54 -1.44 15.90
C ARG A 86 4.10 -1.92 15.77
N ARG A 87 3.23 -1.09 15.21
CA ARG A 87 1.83 -1.44 15.00
C ARG A 87 1.69 -2.65 14.07
N PHE A 88 2.41 -2.65 12.97
CA PHE A 88 2.39 -3.75 12.01
C PHE A 88 2.90 -5.04 12.65
N ASN A 89 4.03 -4.99 13.36
CA ASN A 89 4.60 -6.15 14.01
C ASN A 89 3.69 -6.72 15.11
N GLN A 90 3.03 -5.87 15.88
CA GLN A 90 2.05 -6.32 16.88
C GLN A 90 0.90 -7.07 16.21
N TRP A 91 0.40 -6.55 15.09
CA TRP A 91 -0.65 -7.21 14.34
C TRP A 91 -0.16 -8.53 13.73
N LYS A 92 1.02 -8.53 13.14
CA LYS A 92 1.60 -9.70 12.46
C LYS A 92 1.87 -10.85 13.43
N ASN A 93 2.25 -10.54 14.66
CA ASN A 93 2.67 -11.52 15.67
C ASN A 93 1.53 -11.98 16.58
N ARG A 94 0.31 -11.72 16.21
CA ARG A 94 -0.87 -12.21 16.95
C ARG A 94 -1.02 -13.71 16.83
#